data_71d25d4a82cf8f85dfb2fa3a7c88c727
#
_entry.id   71d25d4a82cf8f85dfb2fa3a7c88c727
#
_cell.length_a   1.000
_cell.length_b   1.000
_cell.length_c   1.000
_cell.angle_alpha   90.00
_cell.angle_beta   90.00
_cell.angle_gamma   90.00
#
_symmetry.space_group_name_H-M   'P 1'
#
loop_
_entity.id
_entity.type
_entity.pdbx_description
1 polymer ?
#
loop_
_entity_poly.entity_id
_entity_poly.type
_entity_poly.pdbx_seq_one_letter_code
_entity_poly.pdbx_strand_id
1 'polypeptide(L)'
;MIAANIGKIFLDAYNEKFNSNYSAKEFFVEKYYKVFFNHNKYMMSAGNSPLENPKISWDKMRSGQIPYETVEKRNDRFTKTVDKIDAGPADASIAIGFPTLDLTATTSGQVTNLDLPIKTDDIYLSWIGSGLGIGVQSGLSLLFSNKQILLDLFEGWQVYRDYLNRTPGLRGNQINTWNGQWIAHRYDKLSYDAANPTALFNPFDAMKDGGMEVNTQSWTKVLIGIARNYLETSLTAYVYSLGQMNITVGFVPFELPRIRQPFELYNKYFGTTKREQVEQLFGTAIGFTKACQMGAIGVNALEPKGFRDCMDKGVVPKYNSSDEERLINFNTYQIWLLAMLNNEQLWEKAQQIAATLNSYSLSDKNAKKVKSQEVTKLLASVNKKQFIESLIEIVKGSPETDQLAEIAEIVHTMPVDNVPYFLTLIRFQYAIVNKQS
;
A
#
# COMPACT_ATOMS: atom_id res chain seq x y z
N MET A 1 3.41 -24.25 -6.53
CA MET A 1 4.12 -23.03 -6.09
C MET A 1 3.22 -21.83 -6.24
N ILE A 2 3.47 -20.74 -5.50
CA ILE A 2 2.51 -19.62 -5.38
C ILE A 2 2.29 -18.92 -6.72
N ALA A 3 3.35 -18.56 -7.44
CA ALA A 3 3.20 -17.92 -8.74
C ALA A 3 2.41 -18.80 -9.75
N ALA A 4 2.68 -20.09 -9.79
CA ALA A 4 1.94 -21.03 -10.66
C ALA A 4 0.45 -21.10 -10.27
N ASN A 5 0.14 -21.10 -8.97
CA ASN A 5 -1.25 -21.09 -8.51
C ASN A 5 -1.99 -19.80 -8.90
N ILE A 6 -1.34 -18.64 -8.73
CA ILE A 6 -1.89 -17.35 -9.19
C ILE A 6 -2.09 -17.34 -10.70
N GLY A 7 -1.10 -17.86 -11.46
CA GLY A 7 -1.22 -18.02 -12.91
C GLY A 7 -2.40 -18.89 -13.32
N LYS A 8 -2.66 -19.97 -12.57
CA LYS A 8 -3.82 -20.85 -12.81
C LYS A 8 -5.13 -20.11 -12.53
N ILE A 9 -5.27 -19.43 -11.40
CA ILE A 9 -6.48 -18.66 -11.05
C ILE A 9 -6.76 -17.60 -12.13
N PHE A 10 -5.70 -16.93 -12.60
CA PHE A 10 -5.82 -15.97 -13.68
C PHE A 10 -6.28 -16.63 -15.00
N LEU A 11 -5.64 -17.74 -15.41
CA LEU A 11 -5.98 -18.43 -16.67
C LEU A 11 -7.42 -18.93 -16.65
N ASP A 12 -7.87 -19.50 -15.52
CA ASP A 12 -9.26 -19.94 -15.34
C ASP A 12 -10.22 -18.74 -15.48
N ALA A 13 -9.89 -17.59 -14.84
CA ALA A 13 -10.68 -16.36 -14.94
C ALA A 13 -10.67 -15.75 -16.34
N TYR A 14 -9.54 -15.81 -17.03
CA TYR A 14 -9.40 -15.36 -18.42
C TYR A 14 -10.29 -16.18 -19.35
N ASN A 15 -10.19 -17.52 -19.27
CA ASN A 15 -11.00 -18.42 -20.08
C ASN A 15 -12.49 -18.22 -19.86
N GLU A 16 -12.91 -18.01 -18.58
CA GLU A 16 -14.28 -17.70 -18.22
C GLU A 16 -14.73 -16.35 -18.85
N LYS A 17 -13.95 -15.28 -18.68
CA LYS A 17 -14.30 -13.93 -19.16
C LYS A 17 -14.40 -13.84 -20.66
N PHE A 18 -13.48 -14.49 -21.39
CA PHE A 18 -13.36 -14.39 -22.84
C PHE A 18 -13.97 -15.57 -23.59
N ASN A 19 -14.68 -16.45 -22.89
CA ASN A 19 -15.27 -17.68 -23.43
C ASN A 19 -14.26 -18.48 -24.28
N SER A 20 -13.06 -18.68 -23.74
CA SER A 20 -11.94 -19.38 -24.35
C SER A 20 -11.57 -20.63 -23.55
N ASN A 21 -10.70 -21.46 -24.09
CA ASN A 21 -10.24 -22.69 -23.44
C ASN A 21 -8.74 -22.90 -23.64
N TYR A 22 -7.95 -21.85 -23.35
CA TYR A 22 -6.51 -21.95 -23.42
C TYR A 22 -5.98 -22.90 -22.35
N SER A 23 -5.11 -23.82 -22.74
CA SER A 23 -4.18 -24.48 -21.82
C SER A 23 -3.09 -23.49 -21.35
N ALA A 24 -2.34 -23.86 -20.30
CA ALA A 24 -1.24 -23.05 -19.81
C ALA A 24 -0.20 -22.75 -20.89
N LYS A 25 0.18 -23.77 -21.66
CA LYS A 25 1.13 -23.65 -22.77
C LYS A 25 0.59 -22.77 -23.91
N GLU A 26 -0.65 -22.98 -24.34
CA GLU A 26 -1.27 -22.19 -25.41
C GLU A 26 -1.35 -20.71 -25.03
N PHE A 27 -1.82 -20.39 -23.82
CA PHE A 27 -1.85 -19.02 -23.35
C PHE A 27 -0.45 -18.39 -23.29
N PHE A 28 0.53 -19.15 -22.77
CA PHE A 28 1.91 -18.67 -22.70
C PHE A 28 2.47 -18.35 -24.07
N VAL A 29 2.30 -19.23 -25.05
CA VAL A 29 2.82 -19.06 -26.41
C VAL A 29 2.08 -17.97 -27.19
N GLU A 30 0.75 -17.97 -27.13
CA GLU A 30 -0.06 -17.13 -28.01
C GLU A 30 -0.33 -15.73 -27.45
N LYS A 31 -0.33 -15.57 -26.14
CA LYS A 31 -0.64 -14.31 -25.47
C LYS A 31 0.56 -13.77 -24.71
N TYR A 32 1.02 -14.49 -23.68
CA TYR A 32 2.03 -14.00 -22.74
C TYR A 32 3.37 -13.69 -23.43
N TYR A 33 3.96 -14.64 -24.16
CA TYR A 33 5.23 -14.43 -24.85
C TYR A 33 5.16 -13.26 -25.83
N LYS A 34 4.07 -13.16 -26.59
CA LYS A 34 3.89 -12.07 -27.58
C LYS A 34 3.91 -10.70 -26.93
N VAL A 35 3.35 -10.55 -25.74
CA VAL A 35 3.31 -9.28 -25.03
C VAL A 35 4.59 -9.02 -24.25
N PHE A 36 5.14 -10.02 -23.59
CA PHE A 36 6.25 -9.84 -22.64
C PHE A 36 7.63 -9.87 -23.30
N PHE A 37 7.88 -10.77 -24.24
CA PHE A 37 9.22 -11.09 -24.70
C PHE A 37 9.43 -10.95 -26.21
N ASN A 38 8.40 -11.08 -27.03
CA ASN A 38 8.55 -10.96 -28.49
C ASN A 38 8.70 -9.51 -28.95
N HIS A 39 9.51 -8.73 -28.27
CA HIS A 39 9.76 -7.31 -28.53
C HIS A 39 11.20 -6.95 -28.16
N ASN A 40 11.65 -5.79 -28.65
CA ASN A 40 12.98 -5.27 -28.33
C ASN A 40 13.14 -4.91 -26.85
N LYS A 41 12.06 -4.53 -26.18
CA LYS A 41 12.04 -4.22 -24.75
C LYS A 41 11.16 -5.25 -24.05
N TYR A 42 11.74 -6.09 -23.21
CA TYR A 42 11.01 -7.07 -22.41
C TYR A 42 10.29 -6.37 -21.26
N MET A 43 9.11 -6.86 -20.89
CA MET A 43 8.34 -6.31 -19.79
C MET A 43 8.75 -6.85 -18.43
N MET A 44 9.40 -8.03 -18.40
CA MET A 44 9.84 -8.72 -17.20
C MET A 44 11.31 -9.13 -17.34
N SER A 45 12.04 -9.06 -16.23
CA SER A 45 13.37 -9.69 -16.16
C SER A 45 13.20 -11.21 -16.07
N ALA A 46 13.89 -11.91 -16.95
CA ALA A 46 13.90 -13.37 -16.99
C ALA A 46 15.17 -13.98 -16.38
N GLY A 47 16.08 -13.15 -15.91
CA GLY A 47 17.33 -13.58 -15.29
C GLY A 47 18.18 -14.44 -16.21
N ASN A 48 18.43 -15.70 -15.84
CA ASN A 48 19.20 -16.65 -16.64
C ASN A 48 18.36 -17.38 -17.68
N SER A 49 17.10 -17.03 -17.85
CA SER A 49 16.20 -17.68 -18.81
C SER A 49 16.63 -17.41 -20.26
N PRO A 50 16.47 -18.39 -21.16
CA PRO A 50 16.60 -18.17 -22.59
C PRO A 50 15.62 -17.16 -23.18
N LEU A 51 14.54 -16.78 -22.47
CA LEU A 51 13.60 -15.73 -22.90
C LEU A 51 14.22 -14.36 -22.93
N GLU A 52 15.24 -14.08 -22.13
CA GLU A 52 15.94 -12.81 -22.06
C GLU A 52 17.36 -12.96 -22.64
N ASN A 53 17.88 -11.91 -23.25
CA ASN A 53 19.28 -11.88 -23.66
C ASN A 53 20.14 -11.27 -22.54
N PRO A 54 20.69 -12.08 -21.63
CA PRO A 54 21.34 -11.58 -20.42
C PRO A 54 22.71 -10.94 -20.67
N LYS A 55 23.26 -11.13 -21.88
CA LYS A 55 24.64 -10.69 -22.19
C LYS A 55 24.72 -9.30 -22.80
N ILE A 56 23.59 -8.65 -23.04
CA ILE A 56 23.57 -7.35 -23.70
C ILE A 56 23.05 -6.29 -22.74
N SER A 57 23.79 -5.19 -22.63
CA SER A 57 23.36 -4.04 -21.81
C SER A 57 22.13 -3.38 -22.44
N TRP A 58 21.03 -3.43 -21.76
CA TRP A 58 19.78 -2.78 -22.13
C TRP A 58 19.95 -1.28 -22.40
N ASP A 59 20.75 -0.59 -21.58
CA ASP A 59 20.98 0.85 -21.70
C ASP A 59 21.72 1.16 -23.00
N LYS A 60 22.64 0.30 -23.43
CA LYS A 60 23.35 0.47 -24.72
C LYS A 60 22.43 0.24 -25.92
N MET A 61 21.52 -0.74 -25.84
CA MET A 61 20.51 -0.96 -26.89
C MET A 61 19.52 0.19 -26.94
N ARG A 62 19.01 0.61 -25.77
CA ARG A 62 18.06 1.72 -25.64
C ARG A 62 18.64 3.03 -26.17
N SER A 63 19.91 3.31 -25.90
CA SER A 63 20.62 4.49 -26.40
C SER A 63 21.10 4.39 -27.85
N GLY A 64 20.88 3.25 -28.54
CA GLY A 64 21.28 3.04 -29.91
C GLY A 64 22.77 2.76 -30.11
N GLN A 65 23.56 2.55 -29.04
CA GLN A 65 24.99 2.22 -29.12
C GLN A 65 25.25 0.84 -29.69
N ILE A 66 24.34 -0.11 -29.46
CA ILE A 66 24.33 -1.45 -30.03
C ILE A 66 22.95 -1.77 -30.58
N PRO A 67 22.86 -2.57 -31.67
CA PRO A 67 21.57 -2.94 -32.24
C PRO A 67 20.79 -3.87 -31.30
N TYR A 68 19.47 -3.77 -31.37
CA TYR A 68 18.62 -4.77 -30.78
C TYR A 68 18.81 -6.13 -31.47
N GLU A 69 18.46 -7.17 -30.74
CA GLU A 69 18.44 -8.52 -31.26
C GLU A 69 17.48 -8.69 -32.44
N THR A 70 17.86 -9.55 -33.41
CA THR A 70 16.97 -9.88 -34.55
C THR A 70 15.80 -10.76 -34.11
N VAL A 71 14.72 -10.71 -34.89
CA VAL A 71 13.52 -11.55 -34.66
C VAL A 71 13.86 -13.05 -34.70
N GLU A 72 14.76 -13.45 -35.57
CA GLU A 72 15.19 -14.87 -35.73
C GLU A 72 15.87 -15.36 -34.45
N LYS A 73 16.79 -14.58 -33.87
CA LYS A 73 17.45 -14.91 -32.59
C LYS A 73 16.47 -15.02 -31.45
N ARG A 74 15.49 -14.15 -31.45
CA ARG A 74 14.42 -14.12 -30.43
C ARG A 74 13.54 -15.37 -30.53
N ASN A 75 13.14 -15.73 -31.72
CA ASN A 75 12.36 -16.93 -31.98
C ASN A 75 13.14 -18.21 -31.64
N ASP A 76 14.43 -18.28 -31.96
CA ASP A 76 15.31 -19.40 -31.60
C ASP A 76 15.38 -19.58 -30.06
N ARG A 77 15.54 -18.49 -29.33
CA ARG A 77 15.53 -18.56 -27.87
C ARG A 77 14.18 -18.99 -27.29
N PHE A 78 13.10 -18.52 -27.89
CA PHE A 78 11.76 -18.92 -27.47
C PHE A 78 11.55 -20.42 -27.68
N THR A 79 11.89 -20.92 -28.86
CA THR A 79 11.81 -22.37 -29.20
C THR A 79 12.62 -23.17 -28.18
N LYS A 80 13.89 -22.80 -27.94
CA LYS A 80 14.75 -23.45 -26.93
C LYS A 80 14.16 -23.45 -25.55
N THR A 81 13.45 -22.39 -25.19
CA THR A 81 12.79 -22.31 -23.88
C THR A 81 11.62 -23.30 -23.79
N VAL A 82 10.78 -23.33 -24.83
CA VAL A 82 9.63 -24.26 -24.90
C VAL A 82 10.13 -25.71 -24.90
N ASP A 83 11.12 -26.01 -25.71
CA ASP A 83 11.72 -27.37 -25.80
C ASP A 83 12.30 -27.79 -24.43
N LYS A 84 12.96 -26.88 -23.74
CA LYS A 84 13.49 -27.13 -22.39
C LYS A 84 12.39 -27.37 -21.35
N ILE A 85 11.29 -26.60 -21.41
CA ILE A 85 10.14 -26.82 -20.55
C ILE A 85 9.49 -28.17 -20.79
N ASP A 86 9.34 -28.56 -22.07
CA ASP A 86 8.68 -29.80 -22.46
C ASP A 86 9.54 -31.05 -22.20
N ALA A 87 10.87 -30.91 -22.19
CA ALA A 87 11.81 -32.04 -22.12
C ALA A 87 12.22 -32.49 -20.73
N GLY A 88 11.98 -31.70 -19.68
CA GLY A 88 12.61 -32.05 -18.43
C GLY A 88 12.12 -31.38 -17.14
N PRO A 89 12.80 -31.67 -16.02
CA PRO A 89 12.47 -31.09 -14.75
C PRO A 89 12.67 -29.57 -14.75
N ALA A 90 11.83 -28.86 -13.97
CA ALA A 90 11.96 -27.43 -13.79
C ALA A 90 13.29 -27.04 -13.13
N ASP A 91 13.92 -26.01 -13.64
CA ASP A 91 15.07 -25.36 -13.02
C ASP A 91 14.85 -23.83 -12.94
N ALA A 92 15.75 -23.14 -12.25
CA ALA A 92 15.65 -21.70 -12.02
C ALA A 92 15.69 -20.85 -13.31
N SER A 93 16.11 -21.40 -14.44
CA SER A 93 16.15 -20.69 -15.74
C SER A 93 14.84 -20.72 -16.50
N ILE A 94 13.96 -21.67 -16.20
CA ILE A 94 12.69 -21.86 -16.93
C ILE A 94 11.44 -21.74 -16.08
N ALA A 95 11.56 -21.79 -14.75
CA ALA A 95 10.43 -21.72 -13.83
C ALA A 95 10.66 -20.64 -12.75
N ILE A 96 9.63 -19.86 -12.45
CA ILE A 96 9.72 -18.80 -11.46
C ILE A 96 9.18 -19.27 -10.11
N GLY A 97 9.99 -19.08 -9.06
CA GLY A 97 9.62 -19.43 -7.69
C GLY A 97 9.60 -20.94 -7.41
N PHE A 98 10.22 -21.74 -8.26
CA PHE A 98 10.44 -23.15 -8.01
C PHE A 98 11.86 -23.41 -7.51
N PRO A 99 12.02 -24.31 -6.53
CA PRO A 99 13.34 -24.80 -6.21
C PRO A 99 13.87 -25.66 -7.34
N THR A 100 15.18 -25.69 -7.53
CA THR A 100 15.85 -26.55 -8.49
C THR A 100 16.41 -27.79 -7.82
N LEU A 101 16.42 -28.90 -8.55
CA LEU A 101 17.12 -30.13 -8.16
C LEU A 101 18.58 -30.12 -8.63
N ASP A 102 18.96 -29.18 -9.50
CA ASP A 102 20.31 -29.10 -10.06
C ASP A 102 21.25 -28.36 -9.11
N LEU A 103 22.22 -29.06 -8.58
CA LEU A 103 23.28 -28.53 -7.71
C LEU A 103 24.20 -27.53 -8.42
N THR A 104 24.21 -27.50 -9.74
CA THR A 104 24.96 -26.53 -10.56
C THR A 104 24.19 -25.25 -10.83
N ALA A 105 22.94 -25.17 -10.40
CA ALA A 105 22.13 -23.95 -10.52
C ALA A 105 22.80 -22.80 -9.76
N THR A 106 22.86 -21.66 -10.42
CA THR A 106 23.68 -20.50 -9.97
C THR A 106 23.14 -19.76 -8.76
N THR A 107 21.99 -20.13 -8.22
CA THR A 107 21.33 -19.43 -7.10
C THR A 107 21.20 -20.36 -5.91
N SER A 108 22.07 -20.18 -4.94
CA SER A 108 22.27 -21.05 -3.77
C SER A 108 21.05 -21.23 -2.83
N GLY A 109 20.03 -20.44 -2.90
CA GLY A 109 18.83 -20.56 -2.05
C GLY A 109 17.67 -21.30 -2.67
N GLN A 110 17.83 -21.83 -3.89
CA GLN A 110 16.75 -22.44 -4.66
C GLN A 110 16.91 -23.96 -4.86
N VAL A 111 17.98 -24.56 -4.32
CA VAL A 111 18.20 -26.00 -4.39
C VAL A 111 17.40 -26.71 -3.31
N THR A 112 16.72 -27.78 -3.65
CA THR A 112 15.98 -28.64 -2.72
C THR A 112 16.21 -30.12 -3.02
N ASN A 113 16.25 -30.95 -1.98
CA ASN A 113 16.18 -32.41 -2.08
C ASN A 113 14.77 -32.95 -1.88
N LEU A 114 13.77 -32.07 -1.70
CA LEU A 114 12.38 -32.50 -1.67
C LEU A 114 11.97 -32.87 -3.10
N ASP A 115 11.54 -34.12 -3.27
CA ASP A 115 11.01 -34.60 -4.55
C ASP A 115 9.63 -34.01 -4.79
N LEU A 116 9.61 -32.76 -5.27
CA LEU A 116 8.37 -32.03 -5.54
C LEU A 116 7.86 -32.37 -6.93
N PRO A 117 6.64 -32.90 -7.09
CA PRO A 117 6.05 -33.15 -8.38
C PRO A 117 5.74 -31.81 -9.07
N ILE A 118 6.56 -31.44 -10.05
CA ILE A 118 6.36 -30.22 -10.84
C ILE A 118 5.84 -30.66 -12.21
N LYS A 119 4.64 -30.18 -12.55
CA LYS A 119 4.02 -30.43 -13.87
C LYS A 119 4.49 -29.38 -14.86
N THR A 120 4.56 -29.75 -16.14
CA THR A 120 4.91 -28.84 -17.24
C THR A 120 4.03 -27.59 -17.25
N ASP A 121 2.73 -27.75 -17.04
CA ASP A 121 1.79 -26.62 -16.94
C ASP A 121 2.15 -25.63 -15.83
N ASP A 122 2.62 -26.13 -14.67
CA ASP A 122 3.00 -25.26 -13.54
C ASP A 122 4.17 -24.33 -13.91
N ILE A 123 5.04 -24.76 -14.83
CA ILE A 123 6.16 -23.93 -15.31
C ILE A 123 5.62 -22.75 -16.11
N TYR A 124 4.76 -23.00 -17.09
CA TYR A 124 4.13 -21.92 -17.87
C TYR A 124 3.30 -20.98 -16.99
N LEU A 125 2.51 -21.55 -16.07
CA LEU A 125 1.71 -20.79 -15.11
C LEU A 125 2.56 -19.94 -14.15
N SER A 126 3.78 -20.37 -13.81
CA SER A 126 4.68 -19.60 -12.95
C SER A 126 5.11 -18.26 -13.57
N TRP A 127 5.35 -18.27 -14.87
CA TRP A 127 5.64 -17.05 -15.64
C TRP A 127 4.45 -16.10 -15.67
N ILE A 128 3.27 -16.64 -15.98
CA ILE A 128 2.03 -15.87 -16.05
C ILE A 128 1.76 -15.22 -14.68
N GLY A 129 1.80 -16.01 -13.61
CA GLY A 129 1.53 -15.52 -12.26
C GLY A 129 2.56 -14.51 -11.77
N SER A 130 3.83 -14.68 -12.12
CA SER A 130 4.87 -13.71 -11.76
C SER A 130 4.66 -12.34 -12.44
N GLY A 131 4.12 -12.33 -13.67
CA GLY A 131 3.73 -11.10 -14.37
C GLY A 131 2.59 -10.33 -13.69
N LEU A 132 1.87 -10.95 -12.76
CA LEU A 132 0.72 -10.37 -12.05
C LEU A 132 1.08 -9.76 -10.68
N GLY A 133 2.36 -9.72 -10.32
CA GLY A 133 2.81 -9.09 -9.09
C GLY A 133 2.63 -7.57 -9.12
N ILE A 134 2.09 -7.00 -8.06
CA ILE A 134 1.88 -5.56 -7.90
C ILE A 134 3.04 -4.98 -7.09
N GLY A 135 3.93 -4.23 -7.75
CA GLY A 135 5.09 -3.60 -7.12
C GLY A 135 4.70 -2.37 -6.32
N VAL A 136 5.24 -2.29 -5.10
CA VAL A 136 5.06 -1.17 -4.19
C VAL A 136 6.41 -0.71 -3.63
N GLN A 137 6.43 0.45 -2.98
CA GLN A 137 7.62 0.98 -2.31
C GLN A 137 8.31 -0.08 -1.44
N SER A 138 9.60 0.09 -1.23
CA SER A 138 10.50 -0.86 -0.55
C SER A 138 10.88 -2.11 -1.38
N GLY A 139 10.65 -2.09 -2.69
CA GLY A 139 11.01 -3.18 -3.60
C GLY A 139 10.17 -4.45 -3.40
N LEU A 140 9.01 -4.33 -2.79
CA LEU A 140 8.11 -5.44 -2.53
C LEU A 140 7.05 -5.59 -3.62
N SER A 141 6.58 -6.81 -3.81
CA SER A 141 5.49 -7.16 -4.72
C SER A 141 4.39 -7.93 -4.00
N LEU A 142 3.15 -7.63 -4.36
CA LEU A 142 1.95 -8.25 -3.82
C LEU A 142 1.31 -9.14 -4.88
N LEU A 143 1.07 -10.40 -4.55
CA LEU A 143 0.29 -11.34 -5.37
C LEU A 143 -1.04 -11.63 -4.67
N PHE A 144 -2.13 -11.25 -5.31
CA PHE A 144 -3.50 -11.54 -4.86
C PHE A 144 -4.10 -12.68 -5.65
N SER A 145 -4.96 -13.49 -5.01
CA SER A 145 -5.71 -14.58 -5.68
C SER A 145 -7.10 -14.14 -6.18
N ASN A 146 -7.42 -12.85 -6.14
CA ASN A 146 -8.71 -12.31 -6.57
C ASN A 146 -8.79 -12.24 -8.11
N LYS A 147 -9.73 -12.98 -8.71
CA LYS A 147 -9.91 -13.08 -10.17
C LYS A 147 -10.03 -11.72 -10.86
N GLN A 148 -10.80 -10.79 -10.27
CA GLN A 148 -11.02 -9.49 -10.90
C GLN A 148 -9.75 -8.62 -10.89
N ILE A 149 -9.00 -8.60 -9.78
CA ILE A 149 -7.71 -7.89 -9.72
C ILE A 149 -6.75 -8.45 -10.78
N LEU A 150 -6.70 -9.77 -10.95
CA LEU A 150 -5.83 -10.40 -11.94
C LEU A 150 -6.22 -10.03 -13.38
N LEU A 151 -7.52 -9.97 -13.67
CA LEU A 151 -8.02 -9.54 -14.98
C LEU A 151 -7.77 -8.05 -15.24
N ASP A 152 -7.91 -7.20 -14.23
CA ASP A 152 -7.62 -5.78 -14.34
C ASP A 152 -6.11 -5.52 -14.57
N LEU A 153 -5.23 -6.32 -13.96
CA LEU A 153 -3.78 -6.29 -14.23
C LEU A 153 -3.46 -6.69 -15.68
N PHE A 154 -4.12 -7.74 -16.18
CA PHE A 154 -3.94 -8.17 -17.56
C PHE A 154 -4.29 -7.07 -18.58
N GLU A 155 -5.36 -6.30 -18.35
CA GLU A 155 -5.69 -5.15 -19.19
C GLU A 155 -4.54 -4.13 -19.23
N GLY A 156 -3.86 -3.91 -18.09
CA GLY A 156 -2.69 -3.04 -18.01
C GLY A 156 -1.47 -3.52 -18.78
N TRP A 157 -1.31 -4.82 -19.03
CA TRP A 157 -0.15 -5.35 -19.76
C TRP A 157 -0.09 -4.83 -21.20
N GLN A 158 -1.22 -4.79 -21.89
CA GLN A 158 -1.28 -4.28 -23.26
C GLN A 158 -0.98 -2.79 -23.30
N VAL A 159 -1.50 -2.03 -22.33
CA VAL A 159 -1.23 -0.59 -22.22
C VAL A 159 0.28 -0.34 -21.99
N TYR A 160 0.93 -1.12 -21.12
CA TYR A 160 2.38 -1.00 -20.91
C TYR A 160 3.17 -1.31 -22.18
N ARG A 161 2.79 -2.39 -22.89
CA ARG A 161 3.40 -2.75 -24.18
C ARG A 161 3.31 -1.60 -25.18
N ASP A 162 2.16 -0.94 -25.26
CA ASP A 162 1.97 0.18 -26.18
C ASP A 162 2.84 1.38 -25.79
N TYR A 163 3.01 1.67 -24.50
CA TYR A 163 3.96 2.69 -24.05
C TYR A 163 5.41 2.33 -24.39
N LEU A 164 5.84 1.10 -24.14
CA LEU A 164 7.19 0.65 -24.46
C LEU A 164 7.50 0.77 -25.97
N ASN A 165 6.51 0.49 -26.81
CA ASN A 165 6.65 0.57 -28.28
C ASN A 165 6.75 2.03 -28.76
N ARG A 166 5.99 2.94 -28.15
CA ARG A 166 5.90 4.36 -28.56
C ARG A 166 6.96 5.26 -27.93
N THR A 167 7.61 4.83 -26.85
CA THR A 167 8.52 5.66 -26.06
C THR A 167 9.93 5.09 -26.07
N PRO A 168 10.83 5.51 -26.99
CA PRO A 168 12.17 4.94 -27.13
C PRO A 168 13.00 4.98 -25.83
N GLY A 169 12.94 6.06 -25.06
CA GLY A 169 13.65 6.23 -23.80
C GLY A 169 13.10 5.43 -22.62
N LEU A 170 11.90 4.85 -22.72
CA LEU A 170 11.28 4.13 -21.61
C LEU A 170 12.00 2.79 -21.36
N ARG A 171 12.37 2.55 -20.11
CA ARG A 171 12.97 1.29 -19.67
C ARG A 171 11.91 0.18 -19.64
N GLY A 172 12.28 -1.00 -20.14
CA GLY A 172 11.52 -2.24 -19.95
C GLY A 172 11.79 -2.88 -18.57
N ASN A 173 11.41 -4.14 -18.39
CA ASN A 173 11.64 -4.98 -17.21
C ASN A 173 11.01 -4.45 -15.90
N GLN A 174 9.96 -3.66 -15.98
CA GLN A 174 9.34 -3.01 -14.83
C GLN A 174 7.86 -3.40 -14.66
N ILE A 175 7.47 -4.62 -15.06
CA ILE A 175 6.06 -5.03 -15.04
C ILE A 175 5.42 -4.93 -13.66
N ASN A 176 6.12 -5.31 -12.59
CA ASN A 176 5.56 -5.24 -11.25
C ASN A 176 5.32 -3.78 -10.82
N THR A 177 6.29 -2.89 -11.08
CA THR A 177 6.16 -1.45 -10.82
C THR A 177 5.01 -0.85 -11.65
N TRP A 178 4.92 -1.24 -12.93
CA TRP A 178 3.80 -0.88 -13.79
C TRP A 178 2.45 -1.31 -13.22
N ASN A 179 2.35 -2.56 -12.78
CA ASN A 179 1.12 -3.10 -12.18
C ASN A 179 0.67 -2.28 -10.97
N GLY A 180 1.61 -1.80 -10.14
CA GLY A 180 1.32 -0.89 -9.03
C GLY A 180 0.72 0.44 -9.49
N GLN A 181 1.33 1.05 -10.51
CA GLN A 181 0.83 2.28 -11.13
C GLN A 181 -0.54 2.08 -11.77
N TRP A 182 -0.68 1.00 -12.54
CA TRP A 182 -1.91 0.69 -13.27
C TRP A 182 -3.09 0.47 -12.32
N ILE A 183 -2.94 -0.37 -11.30
CA ILE A 183 -4.01 -0.65 -10.32
C ILE A 183 -4.39 0.61 -9.54
N ALA A 184 -3.40 1.41 -9.12
CA ALA A 184 -3.67 2.67 -8.42
C ALA A 184 -4.48 3.64 -9.29
N HIS A 185 -4.17 3.74 -10.58
CA HIS A 185 -4.91 4.56 -11.53
C HIS A 185 -6.29 3.98 -11.86
N ARG A 186 -6.37 2.69 -12.23
CA ARG A 186 -7.62 2.03 -12.61
C ARG A 186 -8.67 2.07 -11.50
N TYR A 187 -8.24 2.01 -10.25
CA TYR A 187 -9.14 2.03 -9.10
C TYR A 187 -9.40 3.42 -8.52
N ASP A 188 -8.85 4.44 -9.12
CA ASP A 188 -9.20 5.82 -8.80
C ASP A 188 -10.45 6.27 -9.57
N LYS A 189 -11.61 6.12 -8.94
CA LYS A 189 -12.92 6.45 -9.54
C LYS A 189 -13.08 7.92 -9.95
N LEU A 190 -12.19 8.81 -9.50
CA LEU A 190 -12.27 10.23 -9.84
C LEU A 190 -11.50 10.58 -11.11
N SER A 191 -10.42 9.85 -11.38
CA SER A 191 -9.53 10.15 -12.51
C SER A 191 -9.57 9.09 -13.62
N TYR A 192 -10.01 7.86 -13.33
CA TYR A 192 -10.07 6.80 -14.32
C TYR A 192 -11.29 6.89 -15.21
N ASP A 193 -11.03 6.96 -16.50
CA ASP A 193 -12.06 6.89 -17.54
C ASP A 193 -11.94 5.57 -18.33
N ALA A 194 -12.96 4.71 -18.26
CA ALA A 194 -12.96 3.44 -18.97
C ALA A 194 -12.99 3.59 -20.50
N ALA A 195 -13.51 4.71 -21.02
CA ALA A 195 -13.50 5.01 -22.46
C ALA A 195 -12.12 5.50 -22.94
N ASN A 196 -11.31 6.08 -22.03
CA ASN A 196 -9.94 6.50 -22.29
C ASN A 196 -9.02 6.12 -21.12
N PRO A 197 -8.63 4.85 -21.00
CA PRO A 197 -7.92 4.33 -19.82
C PRO A 197 -6.54 4.95 -19.54
N THR A 198 -6.00 5.68 -20.48
CA THR A 198 -4.71 6.39 -20.34
C THR A 198 -4.86 7.88 -20.10
N ALA A 199 -6.09 8.40 -20.04
CA ALA A 199 -6.34 9.79 -19.71
C ALA A 199 -5.83 10.10 -18.30
N LEU A 200 -5.15 11.23 -18.15
CA LEU A 200 -4.56 11.67 -16.86
C LEU A 200 -3.57 10.67 -16.22
N PHE A 201 -3.15 9.64 -16.96
CA PHE A 201 -2.22 8.64 -16.47
C PHE A 201 -0.78 9.02 -16.79
N ASN A 202 -0.02 9.39 -15.78
CA ASN A 202 1.40 9.73 -15.90
C ASN A 202 2.25 8.90 -14.90
N PRO A 203 2.61 7.65 -15.25
CA PRO A 203 3.33 6.75 -14.36
C PRO A 203 4.86 6.86 -14.45
N PHE A 204 5.40 7.85 -15.15
CA PHE A 204 6.82 7.89 -15.52
C PHE A 204 7.59 9.00 -14.82
N ASP A 205 8.86 8.69 -14.50
CA ASP A 205 9.87 9.66 -14.08
C ASP A 205 11.01 9.77 -15.10
N ALA A 206 11.56 10.96 -15.21
CA ALA A 206 12.77 11.20 -15.99
C ALA A 206 14.02 10.72 -15.22
N MET A 207 14.88 9.97 -15.88
CA MET A 207 16.20 9.57 -15.36
C MET A 207 17.26 10.60 -15.69
N LYS A 208 18.35 10.64 -14.92
CA LYS A 208 19.47 11.58 -15.14
C LYS A 208 20.19 11.39 -16.47
N ASP A 209 20.17 10.18 -17.02
CA ASP A 209 20.81 9.81 -18.30
C ASP A 209 19.90 9.95 -19.53
N GLY A 210 18.80 10.69 -19.39
CA GLY A 210 17.85 10.93 -20.48
C GLY A 210 16.90 9.76 -20.76
N GLY A 211 16.89 8.74 -19.92
CA GLY A 211 15.90 7.67 -19.96
C GLY A 211 14.63 8.01 -19.18
N MET A 212 13.64 7.12 -19.27
CA MET A 212 12.41 7.15 -18.51
C MET A 212 12.22 5.80 -17.80
N GLU A 213 11.65 5.85 -16.62
CA GLU A 213 11.27 4.65 -15.88
C GLU A 213 9.88 4.78 -15.26
N VAL A 214 9.29 3.65 -14.88
CA VAL A 214 8.01 3.61 -14.20
C VAL A 214 8.21 3.92 -12.73
N ASN A 215 7.48 4.89 -12.20
CA ASN A 215 7.48 5.25 -10.78
C ASN A 215 6.96 4.14 -9.90
N THR A 216 7.56 3.96 -8.73
CA THR A 216 7.06 3.01 -7.76
C THR A 216 5.92 3.62 -6.94
N GLN A 217 4.78 2.94 -6.88
CA GLN A 217 3.63 3.36 -6.09
C GLN A 217 3.80 3.08 -4.60
N SER A 218 3.18 3.92 -3.77
CA SER A 218 3.06 3.66 -2.34
C SER A 218 2.08 2.51 -2.06
N TRP A 219 2.32 1.77 -0.99
CA TRP A 219 1.38 0.78 -0.46
C TRP A 219 -0.01 1.37 -0.28
N THR A 220 -0.07 2.54 0.33
CA THR A 220 -1.30 3.25 0.66
C THR A 220 -2.17 3.46 -0.57
N LYS A 221 -1.59 4.01 -1.65
CA LYS A 221 -2.37 4.34 -2.85
C LYS A 221 -2.93 3.10 -3.53
N VAL A 222 -2.13 2.02 -3.62
CA VAL A 222 -2.56 0.74 -4.18
C VAL A 222 -3.68 0.13 -3.34
N LEU A 223 -3.49 0.01 -2.04
CA LEU A 223 -4.43 -0.72 -1.17
C LEU A 223 -5.69 0.08 -0.85
N ILE A 224 -5.62 1.41 -0.81
CA ILE A 224 -6.82 2.26 -0.75
C ILE A 224 -7.65 2.09 -2.02
N GLY A 225 -7.01 2.10 -3.19
CA GLY A 225 -7.69 1.83 -4.47
C GLY A 225 -8.41 0.49 -4.44
N ILE A 226 -7.72 -0.58 -4.03
CA ILE A 226 -8.31 -1.91 -3.88
C ILE A 226 -9.47 -1.87 -2.86
N ALA A 227 -9.25 -1.33 -1.67
CA ALA A 227 -10.26 -1.32 -0.60
C ALA A 227 -11.54 -0.57 -0.98
N ARG A 228 -11.46 0.46 -1.83
CA ARG A 228 -12.63 1.20 -2.33
C ARG A 228 -13.42 0.47 -3.42
N ASN A 229 -12.77 -0.45 -4.13
CA ASN A 229 -13.42 -1.19 -5.21
C ASN A 229 -13.94 -2.56 -4.77
N TYR A 230 -13.40 -3.10 -3.67
CA TYR A 230 -13.80 -4.39 -3.12
C TYR A 230 -14.41 -4.22 -1.74
N LEU A 231 -15.62 -4.72 -1.57
CA LEU A 231 -16.39 -4.61 -0.32
C LEU A 231 -16.17 -5.78 0.64
N GLU A 232 -15.35 -6.75 0.25
CA GLU A 232 -14.95 -7.86 1.11
C GLU A 232 -14.33 -7.37 2.41
N THR A 233 -14.39 -8.21 3.45
CA THR A 233 -13.85 -7.88 4.77
C THR A 233 -12.33 -7.98 4.82
N SER A 234 -11.75 -8.91 4.06
CA SER A 234 -10.31 -9.10 4.01
C SER A 234 -9.85 -9.56 2.64
N LEU A 235 -8.59 -9.23 2.32
CA LEU A 235 -7.90 -9.70 1.13
C LEU A 235 -6.47 -10.08 1.53
N THR A 236 -6.03 -11.27 1.18
CA THR A 236 -4.68 -11.74 1.50
C THR A 236 -3.79 -11.65 0.28
N ALA A 237 -2.61 -11.05 0.44
CA ALA A 237 -1.55 -11.08 -0.55
C ALA A 237 -0.39 -11.95 -0.10
N TYR A 238 0.23 -12.64 -1.04
CA TYR A 238 1.59 -13.13 -0.86
C TYR A 238 2.56 -12.00 -1.18
N VAL A 239 3.39 -11.64 -0.19
CA VAL A 239 4.31 -10.50 -0.24
C VAL A 239 5.74 -11.00 -0.35
N TYR A 240 6.46 -10.53 -1.35
CA TYR A 240 7.83 -10.93 -1.63
C TYR A 240 8.62 -9.79 -2.27
N SER A 241 9.96 -9.91 -2.24
CA SER A 241 10.88 -9.03 -2.96
C SER A 241 11.70 -9.84 -3.96
N LEU A 242 11.83 -9.33 -5.18
CA LEU A 242 12.70 -9.84 -6.23
C LEU A 242 13.98 -8.99 -6.33
N GLY A 243 14.61 -8.71 -5.21
CA GLY A 243 15.91 -8.02 -5.14
C GLY A 243 17.10 -8.99 -5.22
N GLN A 244 18.31 -8.47 -4.97
CA GLN A 244 19.54 -9.28 -4.88
C GLN A 244 19.47 -10.38 -3.79
N MET A 245 18.69 -10.12 -2.74
CA MET A 245 18.31 -11.11 -1.76
C MET A 245 16.80 -11.29 -1.86
N ASN A 246 16.35 -12.42 -2.40
CA ASN A 246 14.94 -12.75 -2.47
C ASN A 246 14.36 -12.87 -1.05
N ILE A 247 13.64 -11.87 -0.61
CA ILE A 247 13.00 -11.84 0.69
C ILE A 247 11.53 -12.21 0.51
N THR A 248 11.09 -13.23 1.23
CA THR A 248 9.69 -13.59 1.34
C THR A 248 9.15 -13.11 2.68
N VAL A 249 8.18 -12.21 2.65
CA VAL A 249 7.42 -11.81 3.85
C VAL A 249 6.34 -12.85 4.16
N GLY A 250 5.75 -13.44 3.13
CA GLY A 250 4.71 -14.46 3.24
C GLY A 250 3.30 -13.90 3.01
N PHE A 251 2.29 -14.58 3.57
CA PHE A 251 0.90 -14.20 3.42
C PHE A 251 0.50 -13.10 4.40
N VAL A 252 0.13 -11.94 3.87
CA VAL A 252 -0.27 -10.76 4.64
C VAL A 252 -1.75 -10.49 4.39
N PRO A 253 -2.61 -10.63 5.41
CA PRO A 253 -4.02 -10.24 5.32
C PRO A 253 -4.16 -8.71 5.46
N PHE A 254 -5.02 -8.13 4.65
CA PHE A 254 -5.43 -6.73 4.68
C PHE A 254 -6.91 -6.63 5.03
N GLU A 255 -7.23 -5.92 6.08
CA GLU A 255 -8.59 -5.65 6.52
C GLU A 255 -9.14 -4.45 5.74
N LEU A 256 -9.83 -4.70 4.63
CA LEU A 256 -10.28 -3.66 3.72
C LEU A 256 -11.19 -2.61 4.38
N PRO A 257 -12.13 -2.94 5.29
CA PRO A 257 -12.90 -1.93 6.00
C PRO A 257 -12.04 -0.98 6.84
N ARG A 258 -11.01 -1.49 7.49
CA ARG A 258 -10.07 -0.68 8.29
C ARG A 258 -9.24 0.27 7.43
N ILE A 259 -8.94 -0.12 6.19
CA ILE A 259 -8.24 0.73 5.22
C ILE A 259 -9.18 1.85 4.72
N ARG A 260 -10.48 1.59 4.56
CA ARG A 260 -11.48 2.59 4.13
C ARG A 260 -11.87 3.57 5.24
N GLN A 261 -11.97 3.09 6.46
CA GLN A 261 -12.53 3.80 7.61
C GLN A 261 -11.97 5.23 7.79
N PRO A 262 -10.66 5.50 7.74
CA PRO A 262 -10.16 6.87 7.90
C PRO A 262 -10.71 7.85 6.87
N PHE A 263 -10.91 7.41 5.63
CA PHE A 263 -11.43 8.26 4.56
C PHE A 263 -12.93 8.49 4.70
N GLU A 264 -13.67 7.48 5.12
CA GLU A 264 -15.11 7.59 5.42
C GLU A 264 -15.34 8.55 6.58
N LEU A 265 -14.56 8.45 7.65
CA LEU A 265 -14.61 9.36 8.79
C LEU A 265 -14.22 10.80 8.39
N TYR A 266 -13.15 10.97 7.59
CA TYR A 266 -12.76 12.30 7.12
C TYR A 266 -13.89 12.96 6.32
N ASN A 267 -14.49 12.22 5.39
CA ASN A 267 -15.62 12.73 4.61
C ASN A 267 -16.84 13.07 5.46
N LYS A 268 -17.12 12.24 6.48
CA LYS A 268 -18.23 12.44 7.41
C LYS A 268 -18.10 13.75 8.21
N TYR A 269 -16.90 14.04 8.72
CA TYR A 269 -16.71 15.17 9.65
C TYR A 269 -16.22 16.46 8.96
N PHE A 270 -15.52 16.36 7.82
CA PHE A 270 -14.89 17.52 7.19
C PHE A 270 -15.22 17.71 5.70
N GLY A 271 -15.91 16.77 5.08
CA GLY A 271 -16.16 16.80 3.65
C GLY A 271 -14.93 16.45 2.79
N THR A 272 -15.14 16.31 1.48
CA THR A 272 -14.11 15.84 0.54
C THR A 272 -13.51 17.03 -0.21
N THR A 273 -12.56 17.74 0.42
CA THR A 273 -11.78 18.77 -0.24
C THR A 273 -10.40 18.36 -0.51
N LYS A 274 -9.69 18.04 -1.32
CA LYS A 274 -8.27 17.67 -1.50
C LYS A 274 -7.89 16.27 -1.01
N ARG A 275 -8.60 15.30 -1.54
CA ARG A 275 -8.39 13.86 -1.28
C ARG A 275 -6.92 13.42 -1.36
N GLU A 276 -6.14 13.91 -2.35
CA GLU A 276 -4.73 13.54 -2.51
C GLU A 276 -3.86 13.95 -1.32
N GLN A 277 -4.11 15.12 -0.73
CA GLN A 277 -3.38 15.56 0.46
C GLN A 277 -3.72 14.68 1.66
N VAL A 278 -5.00 14.36 1.84
CA VAL A 278 -5.44 13.44 2.91
C VAL A 278 -4.82 12.07 2.74
N GLU A 279 -4.78 11.52 1.53
CA GLU A 279 -4.15 10.24 1.23
C GLU A 279 -2.65 10.23 1.49
N GLN A 280 -1.94 11.29 1.18
CA GLN A 280 -0.50 11.44 1.47
C GLN A 280 -0.21 11.50 2.97
N LEU A 281 -1.09 12.13 3.75
CA LEU A 281 -0.92 12.30 5.19
C LEU A 281 -1.23 11.02 5.97
N PHE A 282 -2.19 10.20 5.51
CA PHE A 282 -2.52 8.95 6.19
C PHE A 282 -1.42 7.91 6.16
N GLY A 283 -0.32 8.13 5.44
CA GLY A 283 0.76 7.17 5.37
C GLY A 283 0.25 5.78 4.99
N THR A 284 0.75 4.76 5.64
CA THR A 284 0.26 3.39 5.54
C THR A 284 -0.78 3.15 6.63
N ALA A 285 -2.02 3.28 6.29
CA ALA A 285 -3.15 3.25 7.20
C ALA A 285 -3.27 1.97 8.07
N ILE A 286 -4.14 2.03 9.02
CA ILE A 286 -4.48 1.09 10.11
C ILE A 286 -4.62 -0.38 9.68
N GLY A 287 -5.06 -0.67 8.45
CA GLY A 287 -5.15 -2.03 7.92
C GLY A 287 -3.82 -2.75 7.68
N PHE A 288 -2.68 -2.09 7.94
CA PHE A 288 -1.33 -2.63 7.68
C PHE A 288 -0.62 -3.16 8.92
N THR A 289 -1.27 -3.20 10.06
CA THR A 289 -0.65 -3.66 11.32
C THR A 289 0.05 -5.01 11.15
N LYS A 290 -0.56 -5.95 10.43
CA LYS A 290 0.03 -7.26 10.18
C LYS A 290 1.29 -7.17 9.31
N ALA A 291 1.30 -6.33 8.30
CA ALA A 291 2.46 -6.09 7.45
C ALA A 291 3.63 -5.51 8.25
N CYS A 292 3.36 -4.64 9.22
CA CYS A 292 4.37 -4.13 10.15
C CYS A 292 4.90 -5.21 11.11
N GLN A 293 4.01 -6.03 11.67
CA GLN A 293 4.41 -7.15 12.53
C GLN A 293 5.31 -8.16 11.81
N MET A 294 5.10 -8.35 10.51
CA MET A 294 5.90 -9.22 9.66
C MET A 294 7.16 -8.53 9.11
N GLY A 295 7.42 -7.28 9.45
CA GLY A 295 8.59 -6.53 9.00
C GLY A 295 8.54 -6.02 7.55
N ALA A 296 7.41 -6.16 6.86
CA ALA A 296 7.25 -5.67 5.48
C ALA A 296 7.22 -4.14 5.39
N ILE A 297 6.66 -3.50 6.42
CA ILE A 297 6.51 -2.04 6.51
C ILE A 297 7.02 -1.61 7.89
N GLY A 298 7.77 -0.51 7.95
CA GLY A 298 8.20 0.07 9.23
C GLY A 298 7.03 0.61 10.06
N VAL A 299 7.07 0.45 11.38
CA VAL A 299 5.98 0.88 12.29
C VAL A 299 5.65 2.38 12.14
N ASN A 300 6.66 3.20 11.91
CA ASN A 300 6.48 4.65 11.70
C ASN A 300 5.65 4.99 10.43
N ALA A 301 5.51 4.04 9.51
CA ALA A 301 4.69 4.22 8.33
C ALA A 301 3.17 4.06 8.59
N LEU A 302 2.76 3.64 9.79
CA LEU A 302 1.36 3.57 10.20
C LEU A 302 0.77 4.93 10.59
N GLU A 303 1.61 5.90 10.91
CA GLU A 303 1.18 7.21 11.40
C GLU A 303 1.22 8.26 10.29
N PRO A 304 0.35 9.27 10.33
CA PRO A 304 0.46 10.41 9.45
C PRO A 304 1.82 11.10 9.61
N LYS A 305 2.40 11.56 8.51
CA LYS A 305 3.70 12.23 8.53
C LYS A 305 3.70 13.42 9.50
N GLY A 306 4.65 13.44 10.42
CA GLY A 306 4.78 14.51 11.44
C GLY A 306 3.90 14.33 12.66
N PHE A 307 3.04 13.31 12.71
CA PHE A 307 2.12 13.10 13.83
C PHE A 307 2.84 12.58 15.09
N ARG A 308 3.92 11.83 14.95
CA ARG A 308 4.68 11.29 16.09
C ARG A 308 5.10 12.36 17.09
N ASP A 309 5.50 13.52 16.60
CA ASP A 309 5.85 14.65 17.46
C ASP A 309 4.69 15.11 18.38
N CYS A 310 3.45 15.02 17.90
CA CYS A 310 2.27 15.35 18.72
C CYS A 310 2.07 14.35 19.85
N MET A 311 2.32 13.06 19.59
CA MET A 311 2.19 12.02 20.60
C MET A 311 3.30 12.10 21.66
N ASP A 312 4.55 12.22 21.22
CA ASP A 312 5.73 12.17 22.10
C ASP A 312 5.86 13.43 22.97
N LYS A 313 5.57 14.61 22.41
CA LYS A 313 5.68 15.89 23.10
C LYS A 313 4.39 16.32 23.80
N GLY A 314 3.27 15.65 23.55
CA GLY A 314 1.95 16.02 24.05
C GLY A 314 1.44 17.39 23.57
N VAL A 315 2.04 17.91 22.48
CA VAL A 315 1.72 19.24 21.93
C VAL A 315 1.08 19.07 20.55
N VAL A 316 -0.16 19.53 20.41
CA VAL A 316 -0.86 19.53 19.13
C VAL A 316 -0.54 20.80 18.32
N PRO A 317 -0.60 20.73 16.97
CA PRO A 317 -0.43 21.91 16.14
C PRO A 317 -1.45 22.99 16.47
N LYS A 318 -1.05 24.23 16.31
CA LYS A 318 -1.98 25.37 16.51
C LYS A 318 -3.09 25.30 15.46
N TYR A 319 -4.35 25.28 15.93
CA TYR A 319 -5.51 25.32 15.03
C TYR A 319 -5.53 26.62 14.23
N ASN A 320 -5.65 26.49 12.90
CA ASN A 320 -5.74 27.62 11.99
C ASN A 320 -6.70 27.34 10.83
N SER A 321 -7.92 27.85 10.91
CA SER A 321 -8.96 27.69 9.88
C SER A 321 -8.72 28.51 8.61
N SER A 322 -7.80 29.48 8.63
CA SER A 322 -7.48 30.34 7.49
C SER A 322 -6.38 29.76 6.59
N ASP A 323 -5.67 28.73 7.05
CA ASP A 323 -4.60 28.05 6.33
C ASP A 323 -5.08 26.63 6.00
N GLU A 324 -5.47 26.44 4.76
CA GLU A 324 -6.11 25.21 4.30
C GLU A 324 -5.20 23.97 4.46
N GLU A 325 -3.90 24.09 4.18
CA GLU A 325 -2.97 22.97 4.31
C GLU A 325 -2.80 22.54 5.77
N ARG A 326 -2.62 23.51 6.66
CA ARG A 326 -2.54 23.25 8.12
C ARG A 326 -3.84 22.69 8.66
N LEU A 327 -4.99 23.16 8.15
CA LEU A 327 -6.29 22.64 8.53
C LEU A 327 -6.47 21.19 8.10
N ILE A 328 -6.08 20.83 6.87
CA ILE A 328 -6.12 19.45 6.39
C ILE A 328 -5.24 18.55 7.25
N ASN A 329 -4.02 18.97 7.57
CA ASN A 329 -3.12 18.22 8.45
C ASN A 329 -3.73 18.02 9.83
N PHE A 330 -4.27 19.09 10.42
CA PHE A 330 -4.91 19.07 11.74
C PHE A 330 -6.10 18.11 11.77
N ASN A 331 -6.97 18.17 10.76
CA ASN A 331 -8.13 17.30 10.63
C ASN A 331 -7.72 15.83 10.39
N THR A 332 -6.71 15.59 9.57
CA THR A 332 -6.17 14.25 9.30
C THR A 332 -5.67 13.57 10.57
N TYR A 333 -4.97 14.31 11.42
CA TYR A 333 -4.48 13.77 12.69
C TYR A 333 -5.63 13.36 13.62
N GLN A 334 -6.69 14.17 13.72
CA GLN A 334 -7.87 13.84 14.51
C GLN A 334 -8.59 12.59 14.00
N ILE A 335 -8.77 12.49 12.70
CA ILE A 335 -9.43 11.33 12.08
C ILE A 335 -8.59 10.08 12.25
N TRP A 336 -7.27 10.18 12.11
CA TRP A 336 -6.39 9.04 12.36
C TRP A 336 -6.52 8.55 13.82
N LEU A 337 -6.53 9.45 14.80
CA LEU A 337 -6.77 9.10 16.20
C LEU A 337 -8.12 8.39 16.39
N LEU A 338 -9.19 8.94 15.81
CA LEU A 338 -10.52 8.34 15.91
C LEU A 338 -10.57 6.94 15.28
N ALA A 339 -9.93 6.76 14.13
CA ALA A 339 -9.84 5.48 13.47
C ALA A 339 -9.01 4.46 14.29
N MET A 340 -7.94 4.89 14.97
CA MET A 340 -7.17 4.04 15.89
C MET A 340 -8.02 3.61 17.10
N LEU A 341 -8.78 4.50 17.65
CA LEU A 341 -9.69 4.23 18.77
C LEU A 341 -10.83 3.27 18.39
N ASN A 342 -11.16 3.17 17.11
CA ASN A 342 -12.23 2.32 16.57
C ASN A 342 -13.58 2.45 17.28
N ASN A 343 -13.87 3.65 17.77
CA ASN A 343 -15.12 4.00 18.44
C ASN A 343 -15.50 5.45 18.12
N GLU A 344 -16.45 5.64 17.23
CA GLU A 344 -16.88 6.97 16.77
C GLU A 344 -17.51 7.82 17.86
N GLN A 345 -18.12 7.21 18.88
CA GLN A 345 -18.71 7.96 20.00
C GLN A 345 -17.67 8.79 20.77
N LEU A 346 -16.41 8.37 20.72
CA LEU A 346 -15.31 9.11 21.37
C LEU A 346 -15.03 10.46 20.70
N TRP A 347 -15.50 10.69 19.48
CA TRP A 347 -15.44 12.02 18.85
C TRP A 347 -16.28 13.05 19.62
N GLU A 348 -17.56 12.76 19.83
CA GLU A 348 -18.46 13.64 20.58
C GLU A 348 -18.04 13.77 22.04
N LYS A 349 -17.57 12.67 22.64
CA LYS A 349 -17.05 12.71 24.02
C LYS A 349 -15.81 13.61 24.14
N ALA A 350 -14.88 13.55 23.19
CA ALA A 350 -13.71 14.44 23.18
C ALA A 350 -14.11 15.92 23.03
N GLN A 351 -15.13 16.21 22.20
CA GLN A 351 -15.67 17.56 22.04
C GLN A 351 -16.33 18.07 23.36
N GLN A 352 -17.15 17.23 23.98
CA GLN A 352 -17.79 17.58 25.28
C GLN A 352 -16.73 17.84 26.35
N ILE A 353 -15.74 16.96 26.48
CA ILE A 353 -14.64 17.12 27.42
C ILE A 353 -13.89 18.44 27.19
N ALA A 354 -13.54 18.71 25.93
CA ALA A 354 -12.85 19.95 25.58
C ALA A 354 -13.66 21.19 25.90
N ALA A 355 -14.97 21.17 25.64
CA ALA A 355 -15.89 22.27 26.00
C ALA A 355 -15.97 22.50 27.55
N THR A 356 -16.12 21.39 28.29
CA THR A 356 -16.15 21.45 29.78
C THR A 356 -14.85 22.02 30.33
N LEU A 357 -13.69 21.56 29.85
CA LEU A 357 -12.40 22.08 30.28
C LEU A 357 -12.20 23.56 29.91
N ASN A 358 -12.66 23.97 28.74
CA ASN A 358 -12.61 25.39 28.34
C ASN A 358 -13.52 26.25 29.21
N SER A 359 -14.75 25.81 29.47
CA SER A 359 -15.69 26.50 30.39
C SER A 359 -15.10 26.64 31.79
N TYR A 360 -14.49 25.59 32.32
CA TYR A 360 -13.80 25.62 33.60
C TYR A 360 -12.67 26.67 33.63
N SER A 361 -11.83 26.71 32.58
CA SER A 361 -10.70 27.63 32.46
C SER A 361 -11.14 29.10 32.46
N LEU A 362 -12.36 29.39 32.01
CA LEU A 362 -12.94 30.74 31.87
C LEU A 362 -13.91 31.11 33.00
N SER A 363 -14.27 30.18 33.89
CA SER A 363 -15.36 30.33 34.87
C SER A 363 -15.12 31.39 35.96
N ASP A 364 -13.87 31.78 36.19
CA ASP A 364 -13.54 32.81 37.22
C ASP A 364 -12.43 33.73 36.68
N LYS A 365 -12.77 35.00 36.53
CA LYS A 365 -11.82 36.01 36.02
C LYS A 365 -10.61 36.20 36.95
N ASN A 366 -10.79 36.08 38.29
CA ASN A 366 -9.72 36.25 39.26
C ASN A 366 -8.81 35.00 39.34
N ALA A 367 -9.35 33.82 39.12
CA ALA A 367 -8.65 32.54 39.15
C ALA A 367 -8.27 32.03 37.75
N LYS A 368 -8.56 32.79 36.68
CA LYS A 368 -8.35 32.34 35.26
C LYS A 368 -6.97 31.75 35.01
N LYS A 369 -5.90 32.37 35.53
CA LYS A 369 -4.54 31.89 35.35
C LYS A 369 -4.30 30.52 35.99
N VAL A 370 -4.82 30.33 37.23
CA VAL A 370 -4.68 29.06 37.97
C VAL A 370 -5.45 27.97 37.26
N LYS A 371 -6.72 28.20 36.96
CA LYS A 371 -7.60 27.25 36.28
C LYS A 371 -7.07 26.86 34.90
N SER A 372 -6.53 27.80 34.14
CA SER A 372 -5.87 27.53 32.86
C SER A 372 -4.62 26.67 33.02
N GLN A 373 -3.84 26.84 34.09
CA GLN A 373 -2.68 26.00 34.39
C GLN A 373 -3.09 24.57 34.76
N GLU A 374 -4.18 24.39 35.52
CA GLU A 374 -4.73 23.08 35.88
C GLU A 374 -5.21 22.32 34.63
N VAL A 375 -5.93 22.99 33.72
CA VAL A 375 -6.32 22.39 32.44
C VAL A 375 -5.09 22.04 31.60
N THR A 376 -4.09 22.91 31.53
CA THR A 376 -2.84 22.63 30.80
C THR A 376 -2.12 21.40 31.37
N LYS A 377 -2.07 21.27 32.70
CA LYS A 377 -1.50 20.11 33.39
C LYS A 377 -2.27 18.82 33.07
N LEU A 378 -3.62 18.88 33.10
CA LEU A 378 -4.47 17.75 32.72
C LEU A 378 -4.20 17.32 31.27
N LEU A 379 -4.19 18.26 30.33
CA LEU A 379 -3.97 18.01 28.93
C LEU A 379 -2.55 17.51 28.62
N ALA A 380 -1.55 17.80 29.48
CA ALA A 380 -0.20 17.26 29.36
C ALA A 380 -0.07 15.80 29.80
N SER A 381 -1.11 15.20 30.37
CA SER A 381 -1.10 13.81 30.85
C SER A 381 -0.90 12.83 29.72
N VAL A 382 -0.02 11.85 29.88
CA VAL A 382 0.30 10.83 28.87
C VAL A 382 -0.25 9.44 29.21
N ASN A 383 -0.80 9.27 30.42
CA ASN A 383 -1.37 8.00 30.87
C ASN A 383 -2.56 8.21 31.83
N LYS A 384 -3.31 7.13 32.11
CA LYS A 384 -4.48 7.14 32.99
C LYS A 384 -4.20 7.76 34.34
N LYS A 385 -3.13 7.37 34.99
CA LYS A 385 -2.82 7.79 36.35
C LYS A 385 -2.64 9.31 36.42
N GLN A 386 -1.78 9.84 35.57
CA GLN A 386 -1.54 11.29 35.51
C GLN A 386 -2.80 12.09 35.18
N PHE A 387 -3.62 11.56 34.26
CA PHE A 387 -4.88 12.21 33.89
C PHE A 387 -5.85 12.27 35.05
N ILE A 388 -6.09 11.15 35.75
CA ILE A 388 -7.01 11.10 36.89
C ILE A 388 -6.49 11.97 38.04
N GLU A 389 -5.19 11.92 38.36
CA GLU A 389 -4.59 12.78 39.41
C GLU A 389 -4.76 14.27 39.09
N SER A 390 -4.58 14.68 37.85
CA SER A 390 -4.77 16.08 37.43
C SER A 390 -6.26 16.45 37.38
N LEU A 391 -7.15 15.52 37.03
CA LEU A 391 -8.60 15.76 37.02
C LEU A 391 -9.16 16.00 38.42
N ILE A 392 -8.62 15.33 39.45
CA ILE A 392 -9.02 15.53 40.86
C ILE A 392 -8.85 17.00 41.28
N GLU A 393 -7.80 17.68 40.85
CA GLU A 393 -7.59 19.10 41.16
C GLU A 393 -8.68 19.98 40.53
N ILE A 394 -9.08 19.68 39.29
CA ILE A 394 -10.17 20.38 38.59
C ILE A 394 -11.52 20.15 39.29
N VAL A 395 -11.80 18.92 39.74
CA VAL A 395 -13.04 18.56 40.44
C VAL A 395 -13.19 19.37 41.72
N LYS A 396 -12.12 19.59 42.49
CA LYS A 396 -12.17 20.40 43.75
C LYS A 396 -12.59 21.83 43.49
N GLY A 397 -12.31 22.38 42.32
CA GLY A 397 -12.61 23.78 41.97
C GLY A 397 -13.79 23.96 41.01
N SER A 398 -14.54 22.90 40.68
CA SER A 398 -15.62 22.93 39.70
C SER A 398 -16.99 22.63 40.32
N PRO A 399 -18.05 23.30 39.90
CA PRO A 399 -19.42 22.93 40.26
C PRO A 399 -19.95 21.74 39.39
N GLU A 400 -19.29 21.41 38.29
CA GLU A 400 -19.74 20.40 37.31
C GLU A 400 -19.16 19.01 37.61
N THR A 401 -19.35 18.55 38.86
CA THR A 401 -18.76 17.28 39.35
C THR A 401 -19.21 16.05 38.58
N ASP A 402 -20.46 16.00 38.15
CA ASP A 402 -21.01 14.82 37.43
C ASP A 402 -20.38 14.64 36.03
N GLN A 403 -20.20 15.74 35.31
CA GLN A 403 -19.52 15.68 33.98
C GLN A 403 -18.07 15.27 34.14
N LEU A 404 -17.38 15.76 35.17
CA LEU A 404 -15.99 15.39 35.44
C LEU A 404 -15.86 13.94 35.92
N ALA A 405 -16.85 13.38 36.63
CA ALA A 405 -16.92 12.00 37.02
C ALA A 405 -17.09 11.10 35.78
N GLU A 406 -17.98 11.46 34.83
CA GLU A 406 -18.14 10.76 33.56
C GLU A 406 -16.82 10.70 32.76
N ILE A 407 -16.08 11.82 32.72
CA ILE A 407 -14.77 11.87 32.07
C ILE A 407 -13.78 10.90 32.72
N ALA A 408 -13.75 10.86 34.04
CA ALA A 408 -12.91 9.94 34.81
C ALA A 408 -13.25 8.46 34.47
N GLU A 409 -14.54 8.12 34.41
CA GLU A 409 -15.02 6.78 34.09
C GLU A 409 -14.61 6.37 32.69
N ILE A 410 -14.81 7.24 31.69
CA ILE A 410 -14.41 6.96 30.28
C ILE A 410 -12.92 6.62 30.20
N VAL A 411 -12.06 7.41 30.81
CA VAL A 411 -10.60 7.19 30.76
C VAL A 411 -10.21 5.98 31.62
N HIS A 412 -10.86 5.75 32.73
CA HIS A 412 -10.58 4.63 33.64
C HIS A 412 -10.92 3.27 32.99
N THR A 413 -12.06 3.18 32.31
CA THR A 413 -12.53 1.95 31.68
C THR A 413 -11.87 1.65 30.33
N MET A 414 -11.30 2.66 29.68
CA MET A 414 -10.67 2.51 28.36
C MET A 414 -9.47 1.55 28.40
N PRO A 415 -9.24 0.72 27.36
CA PRO A 415 -7.99 -0.04 27.19
C PRO A 415 -6.75 0.85 27.29
N VAL A 416 -5.71 0.36 27.97
CA VAL A 416 -4.50 1.17 28.26
C VAL A 416 -3.86 1.73 27.00
N ASP A 417 -3.82 0.94 25.93
CA ASP A 417 -3.21 1.31 24.64
C ASP A 417 -4.00 2.41 23.91
N ASN A 418 -5.30 2.56 24.19
CA ASN A 418 -6.14 3.58 23.59
C ASN A 418 -6.07 4.95 24.32
N VAL A 419 -5.63 4.95 25.56
CA VAL A 419 -5.61 6.18 26.38
C VAL A 419 -4.77 7.29 25.76
N PRO A 420 -3.53 7.07 25.30
CA PRO A 420 -2.73 8.13 24.68
C PRO A 420 -3.41 8.73 23.43
N TYR A 421 -4.09 7.91 22.64
CA TYR A 421 -4.82 8.37 21.45
C TYR A 421 -6.01 9.23 21.83
N PHE A 422 -6.80 8.80 22.82
CA PHE A 422 -7.97 9.56 23.27
C PHE A 422 -7.58 10.90 23.94
N LEU A 423 -6.57 10.89 24.80
CA LEU A 423 -6.06 12.12 25.41
C LEU A 423 -5.54 13.11 24.35
N THR A 424 -4.91 12.60 23.31
CA THR A 424 -4.44 13.43 22.20
C THR A 424 -5.62 13.98 21.39
N LEU A 425 -6.66 13.19 21.16
CA LEU A 425 -7.88 13.66 20.49
C LEU A 425 -8.55 14.80 21.29
N ILE A 426 -8.62 14.68 22.62
CA ILE A 426 -9.12 15.76 23.51
C ILE A 426 -8.28 17.04 23.34
N ARG A 427 -6.95 16.91 23.24
CA ARG A 427 -6.07 18.08 23.01
C ARG A 427 -6.37 18.79 21.69
N PHE A 428 -6.62 18.05 20.63
CA PHE A 428 -7.01 18.61 19.33
C PHE A 428 -8.36 19.34 19.44
N GLN A 429 -9.36 18.75 20.08
CA GLN A 429 -10.66 19.37 20.26
C GLN A 429 -10.55 20.63 21.17
N TYR A 430 -9.73 20.58 22.22
CA TYR A 430 -9.48 21.74 23.07
C TYR A 430 -8.80 22.90 22.33
N ALA A 431 -7.85 22.59 21.43
CA ALA A 431 -7.20 23.60 20.60
C ALA A 431 -8.18 24.35 19.69
N ILE A 432 -9.27 23.69 19.25
CA ILE A 432 -10.35 24.33 18.49
C ILE A 432 -11.15 25.30 19.35
N VAL A 433 -11.69 24.82 20.48
CA VAL A 433 -12.59 25.63 21.31
C VAL A 433 -11.86 26.78 22.02
N ASN A 434 -10.62 26.58 22.45
CA ASN A 434 -9.80 27.60 23.09
C ASN A 434 -9.42 28.76 22.16
N LYS A 435 -9.39 28.56 20.84
CA LYS A 435 -9.14 29.62 19.86
C LYS A 435 -10.41 30.41 19.53
N GLN A 436 -11.57 29.77 19.66
CA GLN A 436 -12.88 30.42 19.43
C GLN A 436 -13.37 31.28 20.62
N SER A 437 -12.74 31.09 21.78
CA SER A 437 -12.99 31.85 23.02
C SER A 437 -12.05 33.04 23.18
#